data_89094262579dd4b447e9052124578b54
#
_entry.id   89094262579dd4b447e9052124578b54
#
_cell.length_a   1.000
_cell.length_b   1.000
_cell.length_c   1.000
_cell.angle_alpha   90.00
_cell.angle_beta   90.00
_cell.angle_gamma   90.00
#
_symmetry.space_group_name_H-M   'P 1'
#
loop_
_entity.id
_entity.type
_entity.pdbx_description
1 polymer ?
#
loop_
_entity_poly.entity_id
_entity_poly.type
_entity_poly.pdbx_seq_one_letter_code
_entity_poly.pdbx_strand_id
1 'polypeptide(L)'
;METSLGTITKAIAGAKRIFLDTAIVIYYVEQHPTYAPLLNPLFELDDIEVDFVLSPITLAEALIVPIRLNDWDAYHKLADFMLNAPRTAFILIGSEAAKLAAEFRARYNLALTDAFQIAVAITAGCDAFLTNDKGLRRVSELSVLVLDDLCMSEANGC
;
A
#
# COMPACT_ATOMS: atom_id res chain seq x y z
N MET A 1 4.99 -27.36 5.00
CA MET A 1 5.50 -26.40 4.00
C MET A 1 4.86 -25.05 4.25
N GLU A 2 5.46 -24.26 5.11
CA GLU A 2 5.02 -22.87 5.29
C GLU A 2 5.58 -22.07 4.11
N THR A 3 4.69 -21.80 3.18
CA THR A 3 4.98 -20.95 2.04
C THR A 3 4.96 -19.49 2.48
N SER A 4 5.43 -18.58 1.63
CA SER A 4 5.37 -17.12 1.75
C SER A 4 4.04 -16.58 2.30
N LEU A 5 2.98 -17.33 2.15
CA LEU A 5 1.67 -17.08 2.76
C LEU A 5 1.74 -16.82 4.27
N GLY A 6 2.65 -17.51 4.99
CA GLY A 6 2.74 -17.39 6.43
C GLY A 6 3.28 -16.05 6.91
N THR A 7 4.18 -15.41 6.16
CA THR A 7 4.88 -14.21 6.64
C THR A 7 4.02 -12.96 6.54
N ILE A 8 3.41 -12.70 5.38
CA ILE A 8 2.59 -11.50 5.24
C ILE A 8 1.27 -11.60 6.01
N THR A 9 0.65 -12.78 6.02
CA THR A 9 -0.57 -13.00 6.80
C THR A 9 -0.33 -12.87 8.30
N LYS A 10 0.84 -13.31 8.80
CA LYS A 10 1.23 -13.09 10.20
C LYS A 10 1.48 -11.61 10.49
N ALA A 11 2.13 -10.89 9.58
CA ALA A 11 2.42 -9.47 9.75
C ALA A 11 1.16 -8.61 9.84
N ILE A 12 0.09 -9.00 9.14
CA ILE A 12 -1.18 -8.28 9.13
C ILE A 12 -2.22 -8.89 10.08
N ALA A 13 -1.87 -9.92 10.84
CA ALA A 13 -2.81 -10.62 11.71
C ALA A 13 -3.51 -9.65 12.67
N GLY A 14 -4.84 -9.66 12.70
CA GLY A 14 -5.64 -8.76 13.50
C GLY A 14 -5.90 -7.38 12.89
N ALA A 15 -5.21 -7.01 11.83
CA ALA A 15 -5.49 -5.76 11.12
C ALA A 15 -6.80 -5.86 10.35
N LYS A 16 -7.62 -4.81 10.42
CA LYS A 16 -8.90 -4.71 9.71
C LYS A 16 -8.81 -3.81 8.49
N ARG A 17 -7.96 -2.79 8.55
CA ARG A 17 -7.75 -1.83 7.46
C ARG A 17 -6.26 -1.60 7.26
N ILE A 18 -5.82 -1.75 6.02
CA ILE A 18 -4.42 -1.55 5.63
C ILE A 18 -4.37 -0.56 4.48
N PHE A 19 -3.57 0.49 4.64
CA PHE A 19 -3.28 1.41 3.55
C PHE A 19 -2.24 0.79 2.62
N LEU A 20 -2.47 0.87 1.31
CA LEU A 20 -1.54 0.39 0.30
C LEU A 20 -0.80 1.56 -0.33
N ASP A 21 0.52 1.57 -0.17
CA ASP A 21 1.37 2.52 -0.90
C ASP A 21 1.37 2.20 -2.40
N THR A 22 1.68 3.19 -3.22
CA THR A 22 1.61 3.08 -4.68
C THR A 22 2.39 1.90 -5.23
N ALA A 23 3.62 1.68 -4.76
CA ALA A 23 4.46 0.58 -5.22
C ALA A 23 3.81 -0.79 -5.00
N ILE A 24 3.10 -0.97 -3.88
CA ILE A 24 2.43 -2.23 -3.55
C ILE A 24 1.34 -2.55 -4.57
N VAL A 25 0.54 -1.55 -4.93
CA VAL A 25 -0.51 -1.70 -5.94
C VAL A 25 0.10 -2.08 -7.30
N ILE A 26 1.15 -1.39 -7.69
CA ILE A 26 1.84 -1.66 -8.98
C ILE A 26 2.42 -3.08 -8.99
N TYR A 27 3.10 -3.50 -7.92
CA TYR A 27 3.67 -4.84 -7.83
C TYR A 27 2.61 -5.93 -8.00
N TYR A 28 1.46 -5.74 -7.37
CA TYR A 28 0.39 -6.73 -7.45
C TYR A 28 -0.27 -6.74 -8.85
N VAL A 29 -0.74 -5.58 -9.31
CA VAL A 29 -1.49 -5.48 -10.58
C VAL A 29 -0.64 -5.88 -11.78
N GLU A 30 0.63 -5.47 -11.80
CA GLU A 30 1.57 -5.82 -12.87
C GLU A 30 2.28 -7.15 -12.66
N GLN A 31 1.97 -7.86 -11.58
CA GLN A 31 2.56 -9.17 -11.23
C GLN A 31 4.09 -9.15 -11.24
N HIS A 32 4.66 -8.25 -10.42
CA HIS A 32 6.11 -8.16 -10.24
C HIS A 32 6.68 -9.52 -9.83
N PRO A 33 7.70 -10.05 -10.54
CA PRO A 33 8.17 -11.43 -10.32
C PRO A 33 8.67 -11.70 -8.90
N THR A 34 9.22 -10.70 -8.22
CA THR A 34 9.72 -10.84 -6.85
C THR A 34 8.61 -10.64 -5.80
N TYR A 35 7.78 -9.61 -5.96
CA TYR A 35 6.85 -9.19 -4.90
C TYR A 35 5.44 -9.72 -5.05
N ALA A 36 4.97 -9.98 -6.28
CA ALA A 36 3.62 -10.48 -6.46
C ALA A 36 3.35 -11.80 -5.71
N PRO A 37 4.28 -12.77 -5.67
CA PRO A 37 4.06 -13.99 -4.89
C PRO A 37 3.80 -13.75 -3.40
N LEU A 38 4.39 -12.70 -2.82
CA LEU A 38 4.12 -12.30 -1.43
C LEU A 38 2.75 -11.65 -1.28
N LEU A 39 2.31 -10.87 -2.29
CA LEU A 39 1.12 -10.04 -2.23
C LEU A 39 -0.15 -10.78 -2.67
N ASN A 40 -0.04 -11.74 -3.60
CA ASN A 40 -1.20 -12.44 -4.14
C ASN A 40 -2.13 -13.00 -3.06
N PRO A 41 -1.62 -13.61 -1.96
CA PRO A 41 -2.50 -14.11 -0.91
C PRO A 41 -3.38 -13.05 -0.26
N LEU A 42 -2.93 -11.80 -0.16
CA LEU A 42 -3.71 -10.71 0.43
C LEU A 42 -4.96 -10.40 -0.39
N PHE A 43 -4.86 -10.48 -1.71
CA PHE A 43 -5.91 -10.02 -2.61
C PHE A 43 -6.76 -11.16 -3.17
N GLU A 44 -6.25 -12.38 -3.14
CA GLU A 44 -6.86 -13.54 -3.81
C GLU A 44 -7.45 -14.56 -2.84
N LEU A 45 -7.09 -14.52 -1.55
CA LEU A 45 -7.66 -15.44 -0.55
C LEU A 45 -8.95 -14.88 0.04
N ASP A 46 -10.01 -15.67 0.01
CA ASP A 46 -11.33 -15.28 0.48
C ASP A 46 -11.46 -15.23 2.01
N ASP A 47 -10.56 -15.90 2.72
CA ASP A 47 -10.57 -15.96 4.19
C ASP A 47 -9.82 -14.80 4.87
N ILE A 48 -9.21 -13.91 4.10
CA ILE A 48 -8.57 -12.71 4.63
C ILE A 48 -9.60 -11.57 4.67
N GLU A 49 -10.02 -11.21 5.88
CA GLU A 49 -10.99 -10.15 6.11
C GLU A 49 -10.29 -8.82 6.40
N VAL A 50 -9.72 -8.21 5.36
CA VAL A 50 -9.03 -6.92 5.44
C VAL A 50 -9.58 -5.99 4.36
N ASP A 51 -9.87 -4.75 4.75
CA ASP A 51 -10.17 -3.67 3.81
C ASP A 51 -8.87 -2.95 3.45
N PHE A 52 -8.65 -2.74 2.16
CA PHE A 52 -7.50 -2.00 1.66
C PHE A 52 -7.89 -0.56 1.35
N VAL A 53 -7.12 0.38 1.85
CA VAL A 53 -7.38 1.81 1.69
C VAL A 53 -6.39 2.39 0.68
N LEU A 54 -6.91 3.18 -0.22
CA LEU A 54 -6.21 3.88 -1.30
C LEU A 54 -6.66 5.33 -1.33
N SER A 55 -5.88 6.20 -1.96
CA SER A 55 -6.20 7.62 -2.08
C SER A 55 -6.04 8.13 -3.52
N PRO A 56 -6.52 9.34 -3.82
CA PRO A 56 -6.26 9.98 -5.12
C PRO A 56 -4.77 10.11 -5.46
N ILE A 57 -3.90 10.24 -4.47
CA ILE A 57 -2.44 10.27 -4.69
C ILE A 57 -1.95 8.91 -5.18
N THR A 58 -2.40 7.82 -4.58
CA THR A 58 -2.07 6.46 -5.05
C THR A 58 -2.45 6.28 -6.51
N LEU A 59 -3.66 6.71 -6.87
CA LEU A 59 -4.14 6.63 -8.24
C LEU A 59 -3.29 7.47 -9.19
N ALA A 60 -3.03 8.72 -8.85
CA ALA A 60 -2.25 9.62 -9.69
C ALA A 60 -0.82 9.10 -9.92
N GLU A 61 -0.15 8.69 -8.86
CA GLU A 61 1.22 8.17 -8.95
C GLU A 61 1.29 6.88 -9.79
N ALA A 62 0.36 5.97 -9.60
CA ALA A 62 0.34 4.71 -10.34
C ALA A 62 0.12 4.87 -11.84
N LEU A 63 -0.60 5.91 -12.26
CA LEU A 63 -0.94 6.13 -13.66
C LEU A 63 0.12 6.91 -14.45
N ILE A 64 1.11 7.50 -13.79
CA ILE A 64 2.13 8.33 -14.45
C ILE A 64 2.90 7.52 -15.51
N VAL A 65 3.46 6.39 -15.15
CA VAL A 65 4.29 5.59 -16.07
C VAL A 65 3.48 5.02 -17.23
N PRO A 66 2.31 4.39 -17.00
CA PRO A 66 1.46 3.96 -18.11
C PRO A 66 1.12 5.07 -19.11
N ILE A 67 0.81 6.26 -18.61
CA ILE A 67 0.52 7.40 -19.48
C ILE A 67 1.75 7.80 -20.33
N ARG A 68 2.92 7.89 -19.69
CA ARG A 68 4.17 8.23 -20.38
C ARG A 68 4.54 7.23 -21.49
N LEU A 69 4.23 5.96 -21.25
CA LEU A 69 4.53 4.87 -22.19
C LEU A 69 3.39 4.58 -23.18
N ASN A 70 2.29 5.32 -23.11
CA ASN A 70 1.06 5.03 -23.86
C ASN A 70 0.58 3.59 -23.67
N ASP A 71 0.81 3.02 -22.50
CA ASP A 71 0.36 1.68 -22.12
C ASP A 71 -1.03 1.76 -21.50
N TRP A 72 -2.04 1.82 -22.34
CA TRP A 72 -3.43 1.98 -21.91
C TRP A 72 -4.01 0.71 -21.30
N ASP A 73 -3.45 -0.46 -21.59
CA ASP A 73 -3.81 -1.70 -20.91
C ASP A 73 -3.43 -1.65 -19.44
N ALA A 74 -2.18 -1.31 -19.14
CA ALA A 74 -1.72 -1.13 -17.76
C ALA A 74 -2.50 -0.01 -17.05
N TYR A 75 -2.76 1.11 -17.73
CA TYR A 75 -3.56 2.21 -17.19
C TYR A 75 -4.93 1.70 -16.71
N HIS A 76 -5.66 1.01 -17.57
CA HIS A 76 -7.01 0.53 -17.22
C HIS A 76 -7.00 -0.54 -16.12
N LYS A 77 -6.02 -1.43 -16.12
CA LYS A 77 -5.88 -2.45 -15.06
C LYS A 77 -5.63 -1.82 -13.69
N LEU A 78 -4.72 -0.84 -13.63
CA LEU A 78 -4.40 -0.13 -12.39
C LEU A 78 -5.59 0.68 -11.88
N ALA A 79 -6.22 1.45 -12.76
CA ALA A 79 -7.37 2.28 -12.39
C ALA A 79 -8.55 1.40 -11.95
N ASP A 80 -8.84 0.33 -12.66
CA ASP A 80 -9.93 -0.58 -12.31
C ASP A 80 -9.71 -1.25 -10.95
N PHE A 81 -8.49 -1.73 -10.69
CA PHE A 81 -8.16 -2.30 -9.39
C PHE A 81 -8.41 -1.30 -8.25
N MET A 82 -7.88 -0.08 -8.40
CA MET A 82 -7.96 0.92 -7.34
C MET A 82 -9.37 1.43 -7.08
N LEU A 83 -10.20 1.50 -8.11
CA LEU A 83 -11.55 2.07 -8.00
C LEU A 83 -12.63 1.02 -7.77
N ASN A 84 -12.43 -0.22 -8.19
CA ASN A 84 -13.49 -1.22 -8.27
C ASN A 84 -13.18 -2.57 -7.62
N ALA A 85 -11.95 -2.86 -7.21
CA ALA A 85 -11.61 -4.16 -6.64
C ALA A 85 -12.38 -4.42 -5.33
N PRO A 86 -12.75 -5.69 -5.05
CA PRO A 86 -13.38 -6.03 -3.78
C PRO A 86 -12.50 -5.65 -2.59
N ARG A 87 -13.13 -5.23 -1.51
CA ARG A 87 -12.46 -4.85 -0.25
C ARG A 87 -11.48 -3.67 -0.39
N THR A 88 -11.60 -2.87 -1.45
CA THR A 88 -10.85 -1.62 -1.57
C THR A 88 -11.75 -0.44 -1.24
N ALA A 89 -11.23 0.49 -0.43
CA ALA A 89 -11.88 1.74 -0.07
C ALA A 89 -11.04 2.90 -0.61
N PHE A 90 -11.57 3.61 -1.58
CA PHE A 90 -10.93 4.79 -2.17
C PHE A 90 -11.35 6.02 -1.38
N ILE A 91 -10.42 6.60 -0.60
CA ILE A 91 -10.69 7.66 0.35
C ILE A 91 -10.24 9.00 -0.23
N LEU A 92 -11.16 9.95 -0.36
CA LEU A 92 -10.85 11.29 -0.80
C LEU A 92 -10.09 12.07 0.27
N ILE A 93 -9.22 12.97 -0.16
CA ILE A 93 -8.38 13.77 0.74
C ILE A 93 -9.13 15.03 1.14
N GLY A 94 -9.44 15.14 2.44
CA GLY A 94 -10.08 16.29 3.01
C GLY A 94 -9.11 17.19 3.78
N SER A 95 -9.67 18.23 4.41
CA SER A 95 -8.88 19.23 5.15
C SER A 95 -8.16 18.64 6.38
N GLU A 96 -8.77 17.66 7.04
CA GLU A 96 -8.15 17.01 8.20
C GLU A 96 -6.88 16.26 7.80
N ALA A 97 -6.93 15.50 6.71
CA ALA A 97 -5.74 14.82 6.20
C ALA A 97 -4.68 15.82 5.73
N ALA A 98 -5.07 16.93 5.12
CA ALA A 98 -4.14 17.96 4.70
C ALA A 98 -3.39 18.61 5.87
N LYS A 99 -4.09 18.93 6.96
CA LYS A 99 -3.48 19.48 8.18
C LYS A 99 -2.48 18.47 8.78
N LEU A 100 -2.88 17.22 8.89
CA LEU A 100 -2.05 16.16 9.42
C LEU A 100 -0.83 15.90 8.53
N ALA A 101 -0.99 15.97 7.20
CA ALA A 101 0.11 15.86 6.26
C ALA A 101 1.15 16.96 6.47
N ALA A 102 0.70 18.19 6.74
CA ALA A 102 1.59 19.31 7.05
C ALA A 102 2.41 19.03 8.32
N GLU A 103 1.79 18.50 9.36
CA GLU A 103 2.47 18.11 10.59
C GLU A 103 3.54 17.05 10.35
N PHE A 104 3.21 16.00 9.60
CA PHE A 104 4.16 14.91 9.29
C PHE A 104 5.30 15.38 8.40
N ARG A 105 5.00 16.21 7.41
CA ARG A 105 6.05 16.83 6.59
C ARG A 105 7.02 17.64 7.45
N ALA A 106 6.51 18.44 8.36
CA ALA A 106 7.34 19.28 9.24
C ALA A 106 8.14 18.44 10.25
N ARG A 107 7.53 17.41 10.84
CA ARG A 107 8.14 16.60 11.90
C ARG A 107 9.16 15.61 11.36
N TYR A 108 8.83 14.91 10.28
CA TYR A 108 9.62 13.80 9.74
C TYR A 108 10.39 14.14 8.47
N ASN A 109 10.21 15.34 7.94
CA ASN A 109 10.79 15.74 6.65
C ASN A 109 10.50 14.75 5.52
N LEU A 110 9.26 14.26 5.46
CA LEU A 110 8.77 13.38 4.40
C LEU A 110 8.54 14.18 3.12
N ALA A 111 8.60 13.54 1.96
CA ALA A 111 8.00 14.10 0.76
C ALA A 111 6.52 14.39 1.01
N LEU A 112 5.99 15.48 0.44
CA LEU A 112 4.61 15.88 0.73
C LEU A 112 3.59 14.81 0.33
N THR A 113 3.80 14.11 -0.79
CA THR A 113 2.94 13.01 -1.21
C THR A 113 2.93 11.86 -0.19
N ASP A 114 4.09 11.50 0.37
CA ASP A 114 4.19 10.48 1.42
C ASP A 114 3.48 10.93 2.69
N ALA A 115 3.64 12.19 3.06
CA ALA A 115 2.96 12.77 4.22
C ALA A 115 1.44 12.73 4.06
N PHE A 116 0.90 13.00 2.87
CA PHE A 116 -0.51 12.87 2.57
C PHE A 116 -1.00 11.42 2.67
N GLN A 117 -0.23 10.47 2.15
CA GLN A 117 -0.60 9.05 2.20
C GLN A 117 -0.67 8.55 3.66
N ILE A 118 0.31 8.89 4.48
CA ILE A 118 0.30 8.57 5.91
C ILE A 118 -0.90 9.22 6.60
N ALA A 119 -1.17 10.50 6.30
CA ALA A 119 -2.29 11.22 6.89
C ALA A 119 -3.64 10.58 6.52
N VAL A 120 -3.83 10.19 5.27
CA VAL A 120 -5.04 9.49 4.84
C VAL A 120 -5.18 8.15 5.58
N ALA A 121 -4.10 7.40 5.70
CA ALA A 121 -4.12 6.12 6.42
C ALA A 121 -4.60 6.30 7.86
N ILE A 122 -4.11 7.32 8.55
CA ILE A 122 -4.51 7.60 9.94
C ILE A 122 -5.96 8.08 10.02
N THR A 123 -6.36 9.04 9.20
CA THR A 123 -7.72 9.58 9.23
C THR A 123 -8.77 8.56 8.78
N ALA A 124 -8.40 7.61 7.94
CA ALA A 124 -9.26 6.50 7.54
C ALA A 124 -9.30 5.35 8.56
N GLY A 125 -8.57 5.44 9.66
CA GLY A 125 -8.56 4.42 10.70
C GLY A 125 -7.81 3.14 10.31
N CYS A 126 -6.76 3.27 9.50
CA CYS A 126 -5.94 2.11 9.13
C CYS A 126 -5.11 1.61 10.30
N ASP A 127 -5.00 0.30 10.42
CA ASP A 127 -4.18 -0.38 11.44
C ASP A 127 -2.72 -0.47 11.01
N ALA A 128 -2.46 -0.46 9.71
CA ALA A 128 -1.12 -0.58 9.14
C ALA A 128 -1.02 0.15 7.80
N PHE A 129 0.22 0.43 7.43
CA PHE A 129 0.61 1.04 6.16
C PHE A 129 1.61 0.11 5.47
N LEU A 130 1.22 -0.48 4.35
CA LEU A 130 2.07 -1.41 3.61
C LEU A 130 2.81 -0.65 2.51
N THR A 131 4.13 -0.68 2.56
CA THR A 131 5.02 0.07 1.67
C THR A 131 6.27 -0.74 1.34
N ASN A 132 7.07 -0.26 0.43
CA ASN A 132 8.44 -0.74 0.24
C ASN A 132 9.48 0.38 0.42
N ASP A 133 9.07 1.51 0.96
CA ASP A 133 9.96 2.62 1.33
C ASP A 133 10.39 2.50 2.79
N LYS A 134 11.63 2.09 2.99
CA LYS A 134 12.24 1.93 4.33
C LYS A 134 12.30 3.25 5.12
N GLY A 135 12.35 4.38 4.43
CA GLY A 135 12.37 5.70 5.07
C GLY A 135 11.11 6.02 5.87
N LEU A 136 9.98 5.36 5.55
CA LEU A 136 8.72 5.58 6.27
C LEU A 136 8.67 4.89 7.64
N ARG A 137 9.61 4.01 7.97
CA ARG A 137 9.69 3.38 9.31
C ARG A 137 9.84 4.39 10.44
N ARG A 138 10.34 5.58 10.16
CA ARG A 138 10.51 6.64 11.17
C ARG A 138 9.18 7.23 11.68
N VAL A 139 8.08 7.00 10.97
CA VAL A 139 6.74 7.41 11.39
C VAL A 139 6.26 6.45 12.47
N SER A 140 6.03 6.95 13.69
CA SER A 140 5.68 6.13 14.85
C SER A 140 4.17 6.05 15.12
N GLU A 141 3.37 6.94 14.54
CA GLU A 141 1.92 7.04 14.77
C GLU A 141 1.11 5.95 14.08
N LEU A 142 1.76 5.14 13.24
CA LEU A 142 1.12 4.11 12.44
C LEU A 142 2.08 2.92 12.32
N SER A 143 1.56 1.71 12.28
CA SER A 143 2.36 0.51 12.02
C SER A 143 2.76 0.49 10.55
N VAL A 144 4.03 0.74 10.25
CA VAL A 144 4.58 0.71 8.90
C VAL A 144 5.20 -0.66 8.62
N LEU A 145 4.65 -1.36 7.65
CA LEU A 145 5.12 -2.68 7.20
C LEU A 145 5.87 -2.51 5.89
N VAL A 146 7.16 -2.81 5.91
CA VAL A 146 8.02 -2.72 4.71
C VAL A 146 8.12 -4.08 4.05
N LEU A 147 7.73 -4.16 2.79
CA LEU A 147 7.63 -5.43 2.05
C LEU A 147 8.96 -6.18 1.97
N ASP A 148 10.06 -5.48 1.77
CA ASP A 148 11.40 -6.10 1.74
C ASP A 148 11.76 -6.79 3.06
N ASP A 149 11.30 -6.28 4.20
CA ASP A 149 11.55 -6.92 5.49
C ASP A 149 10.80 -8.26 5.60
N LEU A 150 9.59 -8.32 5.05
CA LEU A 150 8.80 -9.55 5.01
C LEU A 150 9.42 -10.58 4.06
N CYS A 151 9.99 -10.10 2.98
CA CYS A 151 10.71 -10.89 2.00
C CYS A 151 11.96 -11.53 2.60
N MET A 152 12.76 -10.76 3.32
CA MET A 152 14.01 -11.24 3.93
C MET A 152 13.80 -12.21 5.10
N SER A 153 12.62 -12.23 5.72
CA SER A 153 12.30 -13.17 6.78
C SER A 153 11.99 -14.58 6.27
N GLU A 154 11.89 -14.74 4.96
CA GLU A 154 11.74 -16.04 4.32
C GLU A 154 13.11 -16.63 4.00
N ALA A 155 13.28 -17.95 4.25
CA ALA A 155 14.56 -18.62 4.24
C ALA A 155 15.35 -18.54 2.91
N ASN A 156 14.74 -18.11 1.82
CA ASN A 156 15.36 -18.01 0.49
C ASN A 156 15.24 -16.62 -0.16
N GLY A 157 14.85 -15.63 0.58
CA GLY A 157 14.75 -14.25 0.10
C GLY A 157 13.91 -14.06 -1.16
N CYS A 158 13.60 -12.84 -1.45
CA CYS A 158 12.98 -12.49 -2.74
C CYS A 158 14.02 -12.42 -3.85
#